data_2158af2c1862aa1af1315f1f1af301c4
#
_entry.id   2158af2c1862aa1af1315f1f1af301c4
#
_cell.length_a   1.000
_cell.length_b   1.000
_cell.length_c   1.000
_cell.angle_alpha   90.00
_cell.angle_beta   90.00
_cell.angle_gamma   90.00
#
_symmetry.space_group_name_H-M   'P 1'
#
loop_
_entity.id
_entity.type
_entity.pdbx_description
1 polymer ?
#
loop_
_entity_poly.entity_id
_entity_poly.type
_entity_poly.pdbx_seq_one_letter_code
_entity_poly.pdbx_strand_id
1 'polypeptide(L)'
;MLKVTFFHDVICPFCYVTSKRLRKVAPEFKIEVLHKSFSIISSLEDLKFVAPDVESVREFFKSEFSILKRFFPDYEEEKVISRGKLGYVWSMPPLMACKAAEFQRGPQGYWDYFDRAQDAFFLEGRNVADKEVLLSIAEELGFDLKQFKEDMEAKKTKLAVVSDEEEARAMGIRGVPALILNDQWLLRGVPTEEKLRDVFSDLEAHGEPKKVKLKAYWEKDE
;
A
#
# COMPACT_ATOMS: atom_id res chain seq x y z
N MET A 1 -4.81 14.72 -18.23
CA MET A 1 -3.91 14.08 -17.24
C MET A 1 -4.67 12.93 -16.64
N LEU A 2 -4.12 11.74 -16.70
CA LEU A 2 -4.72 10.52 -16.15
C LEU A 2 -4.64 10.56 -14.62
N LYS A 3 -5.73 10.21 -13.92
CA LYS A 3 -5.80 10.13 -12.47
C LYS A 3 -5.89 8.67 -12.04
N VAL A 4 -5.02 8.26 -11.13
CA VAL A 4 -5.04 6.92 -10.50
C VAL A 4 -5.17 7.08 -9.00
N THR A 5 -6.28 6.62 -8.43
CA THR A 5 -6.44 6.51 -6.97
C THR A 5 -6.12 5.08 -6.57
N PHE A 6 -5.05 4.90 -5.81
CA PHE A 6 -4.55 3.59 -5.39
C PHE A 6 -4.87 3.33 -3.92
N PHE A 7 -5.84 2.43 -3.67
CA PHE A 7 -6.14 1.90 -2.34
C PHE A 7 -5.22 0.74 -2.01
N HIS A 8 -4.57 0.81 -0.86
CA HIS A 8 -3.51 -0.14 -0.51
C HIS A 8 -3.23 -0.20 1.00
N ASP A 9 -2.44 -1.20 1.38
CA ASP A 9 -1.87 -1.33 2.72
C ASP A 9 -0.36 -1.56 2.64
N VAL A 10 0.39 -1.04 3.61
CA VAL A 10 1.86 -1.20 3.70
C VAL A 10 2.23 -2.67 3.88
N ILE A 11 1.44 -3.43 4.65
CA ILE A 11 1.72 -4.84 4.96
C ILE A 11 1.11 -5.83 3.96
N CYS A 12 0.55 -5.35 2.85
CA CYS A 12 -0.05 -6.18 1.80
C CYS A 12 0.98 -6.57 0.73
N PRO A 13 1.32 -7.87 0.57
CA PRO A 13 2.31 -8.30 -0.43
C PRO A 13 1.87 -8.02 -1.87
N PHE A 14 0.58 -8.09 -2.16
CA PHE A 14 0.03 -7.74 -3.47
C PHE A 14 0.12 -6.25 -3.77
N CYS A 15 -0.03 -5.40 -2.74
CA CYS A 15 0.15 -3.95 -2.86
C CYS A 15 1.62 -3.60 -3.12
N TYR A 16 2.56 -4.33 -2.51
CA TYR A 16 3.99 -4.20 -2.78
C TYR A 16 4.30 -4.39 -4.27
N VAL A 17 3.85 -5.50 -4.85
CA VAL A 17 4.07 -5.81 -6.26
C VAL A 17 3.40 -4.76 -7.16
N THR A 18 2.18 -4.34 -6.82
CA THR A 18 1.43 -3.34 -7.60
C THR A 18 2.12 -1.99 -7.59
N SER A 19 2.62 -1.52 -6.43
CA SER A 19 3.35 -0.26 -6.35
C SER A 19 4.63 -0.28 -7.18
N LYS A 20 5.44 -1.34 -7.08
CA LYS A 20 6.67 -1.48 -7.89
C LYS A 20 6.38 -1.41 -9.40
N ARG A 21 5.32 -2.07 -9.87
CA ARG A 21 4.91 -2.02 -11.28
C ARG A 21 4.38 -0.65 -11.67
N LEU A 22 3.57 -0.03 -10.82
CA LEU A 22 3.03 1.30 -11.07
C LEU A 22 4.15 2.35 -11.14
N ARG A 23 5.14 2.32 -10.23
CA ARG A 23 6.35 3.17 -10.26
C ARG A 23 7.10 3.06 -11.59
N LYS A 24 7.17 1.85 -12.14
CA LYS A 24 7.89 1.60 -13.38
C LYS A 24 7.13 2.14 -14.61
N VAL A 25 5.80 2.01 -14.61
CA VAL A 25 4.97 2.39 -15.76
C VAL A 25 4.51 3.84 -15.72
N ALA A 26 4.24 4.42 -14.54
CA ALA A 26 3.72 5.77 -14.41
C ALA A 26 4.54 6.86 -15.14
N PRO A 27 5.88 6.83 -15.15
CA PRO A 27 6.68 7.83 -15.89
C PRO A 27 6.48 7.84 -17.41
N GLU A 28 5.92 6.78 -17.98
CA GLU A 28 5.65 6.66 -19.42
C GLU A 28 4.40 7.49 -19.84
N PHE A 29 3.61 7.96 -18.87
CA PHE A 29 2.33 8.63 -19.06
C PHE A 29 2.25 9.94 -18.28
N LYS A 30 1.35 10.83 -18.71
CA LYS A 30 1.02 12.03 -17.92
C LYS A 30 -0.04 11.69 -16.85
N ILE A 31 0.42 11.18 -15.72
CA ILE A 31 -0.40 10.56 -14.69
C ILE A 31 -0.20 11.23 -13.32
N GLU A 32 -1.28 11.37 -12.57
CA GLU A 32 -1.27 11.68 -11.15
C GLU A 32 -1.68 10.43 -10.35
N VAL A 33 -0.87 10.04 -9.38
CA VAL A 33 -1.18 8.91 -8.49
C VAL A 33 -1.50 9.44 -7.11
N LEU A 34 -2.72 9.19 -6.65
CA LEU A 34 -3.19 9.50 -5.31
C LEU A 34 -3.26 8.22 -4.49
N HIS A 35 -2.71 8.25 -3.30
CA HIS A 35 -2.65 7.10 -2.41
C HIS A 35 -3.75 7.17 -1.35
N LYS A 36 -4.42 6.04 -1.13
CA LYS A 36 -5.51 5.88 -0.16
C LYS A 36 -5.26 4.68 0.74
N SER A 37 -5.40 4.90 2.02
CA SER A 37 -5.21 3.88 3.04
C SER A 37 -6.35 2.86 3.05
N PHE A 38 -6.01 1.58 3.26
CA PHE A 38 -6.98 0.50 3.46
C PHE A 38 -6.37 -0.56 4.38
N SER A 39 -6.80 -0.61 5.64
CA SER A 39 -6.26 -1.56 6.61
C SER A 39 -6.74 -2.99 6.36
N ILE A 40 -5.81 -3.93 6.16
CA ILE A 40 -6.11 -5.38 6.08
C ILE A 40 -6.07 -6.05 7.46
N ILE A 41 -5.29 -5.50 8.40
CA ILE A 41 -5.27 -5.88 9.81
C ILE A 41 -5.56 -4.60 10.61
N SER A 42 -6.82 -4.38 10.95
CA SER A 42 -7.29 -3.09 11.46
C SER A 42 -6.79 -2.76 12.87
N SER A 43 -6.55 -3.79 13.70
CA SER A 43 -6.11 -3.60 15.07
C SER A 43 -5.12 -4.68 15.53
N LEU A 44 -4.41 -4.38 16.62
CA LEU A 44 -3.57 -5.36 17.30
C LEU A 44 -4.40 -6.52 17.87
N GLU A 45 -5.62 -6.25 18.29
CA GLU A 45 -6.56 -7.22 18.82
C GLU A 45 -6.96 -8.23 17.73
N ASP A 46 -7.24 -7.76 16.52
CA ASP A 46 -7.55 -8.64 15.38
C ASP A 46 -6.37 -9.54 15.04
N LEU A 47 -5.14 -9.00 15.06
CA LEU A 47 -3.95 -9.82 14.85
C LEU A 47 -3.76 -10.86 15.95
N LYS A 48 -3.93 -10.49 17.23
CA LYS A 48 -3.82 -11.42 18.36
C LYS A 48 -4.89 -12.51 18.36
N PHE A 49 -6.03 -12.25 17.74
CA PHE A 49 -7.08 -13.27 17.59
C PHE A 49 -6.63 -14.41 16.64
N VAL A 50 -5.92 -14.08 15.56
CA VAL A 50 -5.42 -15.07 14.59
C VAL A 50 -4.02 -15.58 14.90
N ALA A 51 -3.20 -14.79 15.60
CA ALA A 51 -1.84 -15.11 15.97
C ALA A 51 -1.56 -14.64 17.41
N PRO A 52 -1.90 -15.46 18.42
CA PRO A 52 -1.92 -15.05 19.83
C PRO A 52 -0.55 -14.81 20.46
N ASP A 53 0.50 -15.37 19.90
CA ASP A 53 1.87 -15.23 20.37
C ASP A 53 2.84 -14.87 19.23
N VAL A 54 4.07 -14.52 19.59
CA VAL A 54 5.09 -14.04 18.65
C VAL A 54 5.46 -15.11 17.61
N GLU A 55 5.46 -16.39 17.98
CA GLU A 55 5.77 -17.48 17.05
C GLU A 55 4.67 -17.62 16.00
N SER A 56 3.41 -17.63 16.42
CA SER A 56 2.24 -17.63 15.52
C SER A 56 2.24 -16.42 14.58
N VAL A 57 2.64 -15.23 15.08
CA VAL A 57 2.80 -14.03 14.25
C VAL A 57 3.88 -14.22 13.18
N ARG A 58 5.01 -14.82 13.55
CA ARG A 58 6.10 -15.08 12.59
C ARG A 58 5.68 -16.06 11.50
N GLU A 59 4.99 -17.14 11.86
CA GLU A 59 4.48 -18.12 10.89
C GLU A 59 3.40 -17.49 9.98
N PHE A 60 2.53 -16.66 10.55
CA PHE A 60 1.55 -15.91 9.77
C PHE A 60 2.24 -15.03 8.71
N PHE A 61 3.20 -14.18 9.10
CA PHE A 61 3.89 -13.33 8.14
C PHE A 61 4.82 -14.11 7.20
N LYS A 62 5.37 -15.25 7.62
CA LYS A 62 6.10 -16.15 6.72
C LYS A 62 5.21 -16.61 5.57
N SER A 63 3.98 -17.01 5.86
CA SER A 63 2.98 -17.36 4.84
C SER A 63 2.69 -16.19 3.90
N GLU A 64 2.44 -15.00 4.46
CA GLU A 64 2.17 -13.79 3.66
C GLU A 64 3.38 -13.39 2.79
N PHE A 65 4.59 -13.43 3.33
CA PHE A 65 5.82 -13.12 2.59
C PHE A 65 6.07 -14.12 1.46
N SER A 66 5.73 -15.41 1.65
CA SER A 66 5.89 -16.45 0.62
C SER A 66 5.10 -16.15 -0.66
N ILE A 67 4.05 -15.32 -0.58
CA ILE A 67 3.27 -14.87 -1.73
C ILE A 67 4.17 -14.15 -2.74
N LEU A 68 5.19 -13.43 -2.27
CA LEU A 68 6.10 -12.68 -3.13
C LEU A 68 6.92 -13.57 -4.08
N LYS A 69 7.14 -14.85 -3.75
CA LYS A 69 7.80 -15.82 -4.66
C LYS A 69 7.10 -15.98 -5.99
N ARG A 70 5.77 -15.75 -6.04
CA ARG A 70 5.00 -15.81 -7.29
C ARG A 70 5.39 -14.70 -8.28
N PHE A 71 5.98 -13.62 -7.77
CA PHE A 71 6.34 -12.43 -8.54
C PHE A 71 7.85 -12.20 -8.62
N PHE A 72 8.57 -12.68 -7.62
CA PHE A 72 10.01 -12.59 -7.45
C PHE A 72 10.54 -13.99 -7.10
N PRO A 73 10.91 -14.83 -8.09
CA PRO A 73 11.30 -16.22 -7.86
C PRO A 73 12.47 -16.40 -6.89
N ASP A 74 13.39 -15.44 -6.83
CA ASP A 74 14.57 -15.45 -5.96
C ASP A 74 14.29 -14.87 -4.55
N TYR A 75 13.02 -14.60 -4.21
CA TYR A 75 12.65 -14.05 -2.90
C TYR A 75 12.79 -15.13 -1.80
N GLU A 76 13.55 -14.81 -0.76
CA GLU A 76 13.87 -15.71 0.35
C GLU A 76 13.19 -15.23 1.65
N GLU A 77 11.90 -15.54 1.85
CA GLU A 77 11.12 -15.09 3.02
C GLU A 77 11.73 -15.51 4.36
N GLU A 78 12.26 -16.73 4.45
CA GLU A 78 12.89 -17.23 5.69
C GLU A 78 14.09 -16.39 6.08
N LYS A 79 14.88 -15.96 5.11
CA LYS A 79 16.06 -15.13 5.31
C LYS A 79 15.65 -13.70 5.79
N VAL A 80 14.56 -13.16 5.24
CA VAL A 80 14.02 -11.88 5.67
C VAL A 80 13.50 -11.96 7.11
N ILE A 81 12.69 -12.97 7.41
CA ILE A 81 12.10 -13.17 8.75
C ILE A 81 13.16 -13.47 9.81
N SER A 82 14.19 -14.25 9.45
CA SER A 82 15.28 -14.59 10.40
C SER A 82 16.17 -13.41 10.76
N ARG A 83 16.34 -12.46 9.82
CA ARG A 83 17.12 -11.23 10.05
C ARG A 83 16.33 -10.19 10.84
N GLY A 84 15.02 -10.16 10.63
CA GLY A 84 14.14 -9.15 11.19
C GLY A 84 13.70 -9.46 12.62
N LYS A 85 13.29 -8.42 13.32
CA LYS A 85 12.64 -8.51 14.63
C LYS A 85 11.13 -8.34 14.45
N LEU A 86 10.52 -9.18 13.58
CA LEU A 86 9.08 -9.18 13.40
C LEU A 86 8.41 -9.57 14.74
N GLY A 87 7.63 -8.66 15.25
CA GLY A 87 6.67 -8.88 16.32
C GLY A 87 5.27 -8.65 15.79
N TYR A 88 4.38 -8.16 16.63
CA TYR A 88 3.04 -7.78 16.18
C TYR A 88 3.12 -6.61 15.21
N VAL A 89 2.59 -6.80 13.99
CA VAL A 89 2.52 -5.78 12.94
C VAL A 89 1.07 -5.67 12.47
N TRP A 90 0.52 -4.46 12.51
CA TRP A 90 -0.83 -4.15 12.01
C TRP A 90 -0.82 -2.88 11.19
N SER A 91 -1.90 -2.63 10.45
CA SER A 91 -1.93 -1.67 9.37
C SER A 91 -1.86 -0.20 9.80
N MET A 92 -2.49 0.15 10.92
CA MET A 92 -2.69 1.55 11.31
C MET A 92 -1.39 2.36 11.48
N PRO A 93 -0.35 1.89 12.23
CA PRO A 93 0.87 2.67 12.42
C PRO A 93 1.57 3.05 11.12
N PRO A 94 1.89 2.13 10.19
CA PRO A 94 2.56 2.49 8.95
C PRO A 94 1.68 3.32 8.01
N LEU A 95 0.34 3.14 8.01
CA LEU A 95 -0.56 3.98 7.23
C LEU A 95 -0.61 5.40 7.76
N MET A 96 -0.60 5.60 9.08
CA MET A 96 -0.49 6.93 9.69
C MET A 96 0.86 7.59 9.34
N ALA A 97 1.95 6.83 9.30
CA ALA A 97 3.25 7.34 8.88
C ALA A 97 3.25 7.78 7.40
N CYS A 98 2.60 7.03 6.51
CA CYS A 98 2.39 7.45 5.11
C CYS A 98 1.62 8.77 5.03
N LYS A 99 0.56 8.96 5.85
CA LYS A 99 -0.19 10.22 5.90
C LYS A 99 0.66 11.38 6.45
N ALA A 100 1.52 11.14 7.44
CA ALA A 100 2.45 12.16 7.93
C ALA A 100 3.43 12.60 6.83
N ALA A 101 3.91 11.66 6.02
CA ALA A 101 4.72 11.95 4.84
C ALA A 101 3.96 12.78 3.79
N GLU A 102 2.68 12.45 3.55
CA GLU A 102 1.79 13.22 2.67
C GLU A 102 1.62 14.66 3.14
N PHE A 103 1.45 14.90 4.43
CA PHE A 103 1.31 16.26 4.99
C PHE A 103 2.55 17.12 4.78
N GLN A 104 3.73 16.52 4.72
CA GLN A 104 4.97 17.27 4.47
C GLN A 104 5.27 17.49 2.99
N ARG A 105 5.00 16.50 2.11
CA ARG A 105 5.48 16.50 0.73
C ARG A 105 4.42 16.08 -0.31
N GLY A 106 3.14 16.12 0.07
CA GLY A 106 2.04 15.77 -0.81
C GLY A 106 2.04 14.30 -1.28
N PRO A 107 1.34 13.98 -2.38
CA PRO A 107 1.20 12.60 -2.88
C PRO A 107 2.52 11.91 -3.15
N GLN A 108 3.55 12.64 -3.60
CA GLN A 108 4.88 12.07 -3.84
C GLN A 108 5.55 11.65 -2.53
N GLY A 109 5.43 12.46 -1.47
CA GLY A 109 5.95 12.12 -0.14
C GLY A 109 5.27 10.87 0.43
N TYR A 110 3.95 10.74 0.23
CA TYR A 110 3.23 9.52 0.58
C TYR A 110 3.82 8.31 -0.14
N TRP A 111 3.93 8.38 -1.46
CA TRP A 111 4.39 7.25 -2.27
C TRP A 111 5.82 6.84 -1.94
N ASP A 112 6.73 7.81 -1.78
CA ASP A 112 8.13 7.53 -1.43
C ASP A 112 8.23 6.84 -0.07
N TYR A 113 7.49 7.33 0.93
CA TYR A 113 7.44 6.72 2.24
C TYR A 113 6.81 5.32 2.22
N PHE A 114 5.70 5.17 1.51
CA PHE A 114 5.02 3.89 1.33
C PHE A 114 5.94 2.82 0.73
N ASP A 115 6.61 3.12 -0.36
CA ASP A 115 7.53 2.18 -1.00
C ASP A 115 8.69 1.82 -0.08
N ARG A 116 9.26 2.80 0.64
CA ARG A 116 10.37 2.53 1.57
C ARG A 116 9.93 1.72 2.78
N ALA A 117 8.75 1.99 3.32
CA ALA A 117 8.18 1.21 4.42
C ALA A 117 7.90 -0.24 3.99
N GLN A 118 7.41 -0.45 2.78
CA GLN A 118 7.23 -1.80 2.21
C GLN A 118 8.58 -2.51 2.02
N ASP A 119 9.61 -1.85 1.53
CA ASP A 119 10.96 -2.43 1.42
C ASP A 119 11.50 -2.80 2.80
N ALA A 120 11.33 -1.95 3.81
CA ALA A 120 11.71 -2.24 5.19
C ALA A 120 11.01 -3.49 5.74
N PHE A 121 9.73 -3.65 5.44
CA PHE A 121 8.93 -4.79 5.89
C PHE A 121 9.27 -6.06 5.10
N PHE A 122 9.14 -6.03 3.76
CA PHE A 122 9.25 -7.23 2.92
C PHE A 122 10.66 -7.64 2.58
N LEU A 123 11.65 -6.74 2.57
CA LEU A 123 13.03 -7.07 2.21
C LEU A 123 13.98 -7.10 3.43
N GLU A 124 13.69 -6.29 4.45
CA GLU A 124 14.57 -6.16 5.62
C GLU A 124 14.00 -6.84 6.87
N GLY A 125 12.70 -7.21 6.87
CA GLY A 125 12.03 -7.83 8.01
C GLY A 125 11.85 -6.89 9.20
N ARG A 126 11.83 -5.57 8.97
CA ARG A 126 11.64 -4.57 10.02
C ARG A 126 10.18 -4.51 10.45
N ASN A 127 9.93 -4.34 11.75
CA ASN A 127 8.59 -4.19 12.28
C ASN A 127 8.06 -2.77 12.00
N VAL A 128 7.27 -2.62 10.93
CA VAL A 128 6.68 -1.33 10.53
C VAL A 128 5.51 -0.87 11.41
N ALA A 129 5.17 -1.59 12.47
CA ALA A 129 4.30 -1.08 13.53
C ALA A 129 5.09 -0.44 14.68
N ASP A 130 6.43 -0.61 14.71
CA ASP A 130 7.31 0.00 15.69
C ASP A 130 7.59 1.47 15.31
N LYS A 131 7.33 2.36 16.26
CA LYS A 131 7.51 3.80 16.09
C LYS A 131 8.93 4.20 15.70
N GLU A 132 9.93 3.58 16.33
CA GLU A 132 11.34 3.90 16.05
C GLU A 132 11.73 3.46 14.63
N VAL A 133 11.17 2.34 14.14
CA VAL A 133 11.34 1.90 12.76
C VAL A 133 10.72 2.92 11.80
N LEU A 134 9.50 3.39 12.08
CA LEU A 134 8.82 4.37 11.23
C LEU A 134 9.56 5.72 11.20
N LEU A 135 10.07 6.18 12.34
CA LEU A 135 10.88 7.40 12.40
C LEU A 135 12.22 7.25 11.66
N SER A 136 12.88 6.09 11.76
CA SER A 136 14.13 5.89 11.01
C SER A 136 13.90 5.85 9.49
N ILE A 137 12.75 5.35 9.02
CA ILE A 137 12.37 5.42 7.60
C ILE A 137 12.18 6.89 7.18
N ALA A 138 11.55 7.71 8.02
CA ALA A 138 11.38 9.13 7.75
C ALA A 138 12.73 9.86 7.69
N GLU A 139 13.69 9.50 8.57
CA GLU A 139 15.07 10.03 8.56
C GLU A 139 15.81 9.64 7.28
N GLU A 140 15.75 8.35 6.88
CA GLU A 140 16.36 7.84 5.65
C GLU A 140 15.88 8.63 4.41
N LEU A 141 14.63 9.07 4.41
CA LEU A 141 14.00 9.84 3.33
C LEU A 141 14.15 11.37 3.50
N GLY A 142 14.79 11.83 4.60
CA GLY A 142 15.08 13.24 4.86
C GLY A 142 13.84 14.08 5.18
N PHE A 143 12.81 13.50 5.84
CA PHE A 143 11.68 14.25 6.37
C PHE A 143 12.09 15.06 7.61
N ASP A 144 11.35 16.13 7.94
CA ASP A 144 11.46 16.79 9.24
C ASP A 144 10.94 15.84 10.33
N LEU A 145 11.84 15.27 11.11
CA LEU A 145 11.52 14.24 12.10
C LEU A 145 10.63 14.75 13.22
N LYS A 146 10.81 16.02 13.63
CA LYS A 146 9.98 16.60 14.69
C LYS A 146 8.54 16.71 14.21
N GLN A 147 8.34 17.34 13.07
CA GLN A 147 7.02 17.48 12.47
C GLN A 147 6.41 16.13 12.11
N PHE A 148 7.23 15.20 11.59
CA PHE A 148 6.77 13.86 11.21
C PHE A 148 6.22 13.10 12.42
N LYS A 149 6.93 13.13 13.55
CA LYS A 149 6.51 12.50 14.80
C LYS A 149 5.19 13.09 15.31
N GLU A 150 5.09 14.43 15.33
CA GLU A 150 3.88 15.14 15.75
C GLU A 150 2.69 14.78 14.85
N ASP A 151 2.89 14.79 13.53
CA ASP A 151 1.84 14.46 12.57
C ASP A 151 1.45 12.97 12.65
N MET A 152 2.41 12.06 12.75
CA MET A 152 2.15 10.62 12.84
C MET A 152 1.31 10.25 14.06
N GLU A 153 1.46 10.97 15.19
CA GLU A 153 0.71 10.72 16.43
C GLU A 153 -0.60 11.53 16.52
N ALA A 154 -0.82 12.45 15.60
CA ALA A 154 -1.97 13.34 15.66
C ALA A 154 -3.30 12.64 15.36
N LYS A 155 -4.35 13.05 16.06
CA LYS A 155 -5.72 12.56 15.82
C LYS A 155 -6.17 12.80 14.35
N LYS A 156 -5.78 13.94 13.75
CA LYS A 156 -6.10 14.27 12.36
C LYS A 156 -5.59 13.19 11.39
N THR A 157 -4.41 12.63 11.66
CA THR A 157 -3.77 11.61 10.82
C THR A 157 -4.51 10.29 10.88
N LYS A 158 -4.92 9.86 12.09
CA LYS A 158 -5.80 8.70 12.24
C LYS A 158 -7.12 8.89 11.51
N LEU A 159 -7.72 10.06 11.63
CA LEU A 159 -8.98 10.40 10.93
C LEU A 159 -8.80 10.38 9.41
N ALA A 160 -7.65 10.81 8.89
CA ALA A 160 -7.37 10.75 7.45
C ALA A 160 -7.30 9.30 6.94
N VAL A 161 -6.68 8.37 7.69
CA VAL A 161 -6.69 6.94 7.37
C VAL A 161 -8.12 6.39 7.38
N VAL A 162 -8.90 6.68 8.43
CA VAL A 162 -10.30 6.23 8.55
C VAL A 162 -11.16 6.78 7.41
N SER A 163 -10.96 8.04 7.04
CA SER A 163 -11.68 8.66 5.92
C SER A 163 -11.40 7.96 4.58
N ASP A 164 -10.15 7.57 4.32
CA ASP A 164 -9.82 6.78 3.12
C ASP A 164 -10.53 5.42 3.12
N GLU A 165 -10.62 4.75 4.28
CA GLU A 165 -11.32 3.48 4.41
C GLU A 165 -12.84 3.62 4.23
N GLU A 166 -13.43 4.71 4.71
CA GLU A 166 -14.84 5.02 4.48
C GLU A 166 -15.11 5.30 3.00
N GLU A 167 -14.23 6.02 2.32
CA GLU A 167 -14.29 6.24 0.87
C GLU A 167 -14.21 4.90 0.12
N ALA A 168 -13.27 4.03 0.48
CA ALA A 168 -13.16 2.69 -0.11
C ALA A 168 -14.46 1.89 0.04
N ARG A 169 -15.06 1.90 1.24
CA ARG A 169 -16.33 1.21 1.50
C ARG A 169 -17.48 1.79 0.67
N ALA A 170 -17.55 3.12 0.57
CA ALA A 170 -18.57 3.80 -0.24
C ALA A 170 -18.45 3.44 -1.73
N MET A 171 -17.21 3.21 -2.22
CA MET A 171 -16.93 2.75 -3.57
C MET A 171 -17.08 1.22 -3.76
N GLY A 172 -17.50 0.47 -2.73
CA GLY A 172 -17.62 -0.98 -2.81
C GLY A 172 -16.29 -1.73 -2.90
N ILE A 173 -15.17 -1.09 -2.52
CA ILE A 173 -13.87 -1.72 -2.44
C ILE A 173 -13.82 -2.57 -1.19
N ARG A 174 -13.59 -3.89 -1.36
CA ARG A 174 -13.57 -4.89 -0.27
C ARG A 174 -12.21 -5.53 -0.04
N GLY A 175 -11.19 -5.07 -0.76
CA GLY A 175 -9.84 -5.59 -0.65
C GLY A 175 -8.88 -4.83 -1.53
N VAL A 176 -7.61 -4.98 -1.25
CA VAL A 176 -6.51 -4.28 -1.91
C VAL A 176 -5.50 -5.27 -2.50
N PRO A 177 -4.76 -4.88 -3.54
CA PRO A 177 -4.74 -3.57 -4.20
C PRO A 177 -5.99 -3.29 -5.04
N ALA A 178 -6.44 -2.04 -5.04
CA ALA A 178 -7.49 -1.56 -5.92
C ALA A 178 -7.11 -0.19 -6.51
N LEU A 179 -7.24 -0.05 -7.82
CA LEU A 179 -6.94 1.17 -8.54
C LEU A 179 -8.24 1.72 -9.14
N ILE A 180 -8.60 2.95 -8.79
CA ILE A 180 -9.65 3.70 -9.49
C ILE A 180 -8.98 4.62 -10.50
N LEU A 181 -9.36 4.48 -11.76
CA LEU A 181 -8.78 5.20 -12.88
C LEU A 181 -9.79 6.24 -13.38
N ASN A 182 -9.36 7.50 -13.47
CA ASN A 182 -10.20 8.64 -13.86
C ASN A 182 -11.51 8.73 -13.06
N ASP A 183 -11.47 8.42 -11.77
CA ASP A 183 -12.61 8.44 -10.85
C ASP A 183 -13.80 7.55 -11.29
N GLN A 184 -13.55 6.58 -12.18
CA GLN A 184 -14.59 5.75 -12.77
C GLN A 184 -14.25 4.26 -12.80
N TRP A 185 -13.13 3.88 -13.42
CA TRP A 185 -12.84 2.50 -13.75
C TRP A 185 -12.09 1.79 -12.64
N LEU A 186 -12.61 0.64 -12.21
CA LEU A 186 -12.00 -0.17 -11.15
C LEU A 186 -11.12 -1.28 -11.72
N LEU A 187 -9.83 -1.23 -11.40
CA LEU A 187 -8.86 -2.29 -11.69
C LEU A 187 -8.44 -2.94 -10.37
N ARG A 188 -8.90 -4.19 -10.16
CA ARG A 188 -8.60 -5.00 -8.97
C ARG A 188 -7.43 -5.95 -9.20
N GLY A 189 -6.80 -6.35 -8.10
CA GLY A 189 -5.72 -7.36 -8.08
C GLY A 189 -4.38 -6.78 -8.51
N VAL A 190 -3.47 -7.66 -8.90
CA VAL A 190 -2.07 -7.33 -9.22
C VAL A 190 -1.89 -7.24 -10.74
N PRO A 191 -2.09 -6.07 -11.37
CA PRO A 191 -1.95 -5.93 -12.81
C PRO A 191 -0.50 -6.15 -13.23
N THR A 192 -0.29 -6.73 -14.42
CA THR A 192 1.03 -6.75 -15.06
C THR A 192 1.39 -5.35 -15.56
N GLU A 193 2.69 -5.10 -15.80
CA GLU A 193 3.13 -3.84 -16.43
C GLU A 193 2.48 -3.62 -17.80
N GLU A 194 2.35 -4.68 -18.60
CA GLU A 194 1.69 -4.65 -19.89
C GLU A 194 0.21 -4.24 -19.74
N LYS A 195 -0.51 -4.85 -18.80
CA LYS A 195 -1.90 -4.49 -18.53
C LYS A 195 -2.05 -3.03 -18.09
N LEU A 196 -1.12 -2.52 -17.28
CA LEU A 196 -1.13 -1.11 -16.88
C LEU A 196 -0.92 -0.21 -18.11
N ARG A 197 0.06 -0.52 -18.99
CA ARG A 197 0.31 0.24 -20.22
C ARG A 197 -0.88 0.24 -21.16
N ASP A 198 -1.51 -0.90 -21.35
CA ASP A 198 -2.69 -1.03 -22.20
C ASP A 198 -3.85 -0.17 -21.70
N VAL A 199 -4.16 -0.27 -20.41
CA VAL A 199 -5.23 0.52 -19.79
C VAL A 199 -4.93 2.01 -19.83
N PHE A 200 -3.71 2.43 -19.49
CA PHE A 200 -3.34 3.85 -19.48
C PHE A 200 -3.32 4.44 -20.90
N SER A 201 -2.81 3.70 -21.89
CA SER A 201 -2.85 4.11 -23.29
C SER A 201 -4.28 4.29 -23.82
N ASP A 202 -5.17 3.35 -23.49
CA ASP A 202 -6.57 3.43 -23.88
C ASP A 202 -7.27 4.64 -23.23
N LEU A 203 -7.03 4.88 -21.93
CA LEU A 203 -7.61 6.01 -21.21
C LEU A 203 -7.11 7.36 -21.73
N GLU A 204 -5.82 7.46 -22.11
CA GLU A 204 -5.28 8.69 -22.73
C GLU A 204 -5.85 8.93 -24.13
N ALA A 205 -5.98 7.87 -24.95
CA ALA A 205 -6.40 7.98 -26.32
C ALA A 205 -7.94 8.10 -26.49
N HIS A 206 -8.70 7.47 -25.62
CA HIS A 206 -10.15 7.27 -25.82
C HIS A 206 -11.00 7.67 -24.61
N GLY A 207 -10.41 7.91 -23.44
CA GLY A 207 -11.13 8.19 -22.18
C GLY A 207 -11.75 6.95 -21.52
N GLU A 208 -11.67 5.78 -22.18
CA GLU A 208 -12.21 4.50 -21.72
C GLU A 208 -11.26 3.34 -22.01
N PRO A 209 -11.21 2.29 -21.16
CA PRO A 209 -10.41 1.10 -21.41
C PRO A 209 -11.07 0.22 -22.49
N LYS A 210 -10.35 -0.04 -23.59
CA LYS A 210 -10.85 -0.86 -24.73
C LYS A 210 -10.27 -2.26 -24.75
N LYS A 211 -8.95 -2.37 -24.58
CA LYS A 211 -8.23 -3.65 -24.62
C LYS A 211 -8.49 -4.49 -23.36
N VAL A 212 -8.70 -3.85 -22.23
CA VAL A 212 -8.97 -4.50 -20.96
C VAL A 212 -10.39 -4.17 -20.52
N LYS A 213 -11.25 -5.18 -20.40
CA LYS A 213 -12.60 -4.96 -19.87
C LYS A 213 -12.50 -4.60 -18.38
N LEU A 214 -12.85 -3.37 -18.05
CA LEU A 214 -13.04 -2.89 -16.71
C LEU A 214 -14.50 -2.52 -16.48
N LYS A 215 -14.95 -2.63 -15.24
CA LYS A 215 -16.26 -2.12 -14.80
C LYS A 215 -16.06 -0.78 -14.11
N ALA A 216 -17.06 0.09 -14.19
CA ALA A 216 -17.11 1.24 -13.31
C ALA A 216 -17.26 0.74 -11.85
N TYR A 217 -16.70 1.46 -10.87
CA TYR A 217 -16.68 0.99 -9.49
C TYR A 217 -18.09 0.86 -8.88
N TRP A 218 -19.08 1.57 -9.44
CA TRP A 218 -20.49 1.51 -9.03
C TRP A 218 -21.31 0.39 -9.69
N GLU A 219 -20.75 -0.31 -10.68
CA GLU A 219 -21.39 -1.47 -11.32
C GLU A 219 -21.27 -2.69 -10.40
N LYS A 220 -22.42 -3.34 -10.13
CA LYS A 220 -22.42 -4.57 -9.31
C LYS A 220 -21.76 -5.72 -10.06
N ASP A 221 -21.03 -6.55 -9.31
CA ASP A 221 -20.62 -7.87 -9.82
C ASP A 221 -21.90 -8.73 -9.94
N GLU A 222 -22.15 -9.22 -11.14
CA GLU A 222 -23.24 -10.19 -11.42
C GLU A 222 -22.93 -11.53 -10.80
#